data_8182f75d61af5a9c58ec9b41a08e1fef
#
_entry.id   8182f75d61af5a9c58ec9b41a08e1fef
#
_cell.length_a   1.000
_cell.length_b   1.000
_cell.length_c   1.000
_cell.angle_alpha   90.00
_cell.angle_beta   90.00
_cell.angle_gamma   90.00
#
_symmetry.space_group_name_H-M   'P 1'
#
loop_
_entity.id
_entity.type
_entity.pdbx_description
1 polymer ?
#
loop_
_entity_poly.entity_id
_entity_poly.type
_entity_poly.pdbx_seq_one_letter_code
_entity_poly.pdbx_strand_id
1 'polypeptide(L)'
;MLQSYAVSAHRQQKVSASSAFIFNKGAAQEPLYDEVTKEMSFVLNLKKGEQISFALVGSVCSARDFSDPYNEAERQVIYAIHEGTTSLMAAHRSLWNELWESDILIEGDDEAQRAVRFALFNLYSSCREGSGLSISPMGLSSQGYNGHIFWDSELWMFPPMLLLNKGIAESMIDYRIDRLMAARKKAMAYGFKGAMFPWESDDYGEESTPTFALTGPLEHHITADISIACWNYYCLTRDGQWLRTKAFPLMKAVADFWVSRVTRNDDGSYSICNVVGADEYANGVDDNAFTNGAAIRALEYACEAAR
;
A
#
# COMPACT_ATOMS: atom_id res chain seq x y z
N MET A 1 -4.23 -9.46 29.96
CA MET A 1 -3.88 -8.77 28.69
C MET A 1 -2.41 -8.44 28.73
N LEU A 2 -1.72 -8.64 27.61
CA LEU A 2 -0.34 -8.18 27.42
C LEU A 2 -0.34 -6.95 26.51
N GLN A 3 0.54 -6.01 26.81
CA GLN A 3 0.71 -4.81 26.00
C GLN A 3 2.18 -4.51 25.80
N SER A 4 2.54 -4.10 24.59
CA SER A 4 3.88 -3.64 24.22
C SER A 4 3.80 -2.29 23.55
N TYR A 5 4.89 -1.52 23.67
CA TYR A 5 5.00 -0.19 23.11
C TYR A 5 6.41 0.02 22.56
N ALA A 6 6.49 0.55 21.37
CA ALA A 6 7.75 0.86 20.71
C ALA A 6 7.72 2.25 20.09
N VAL A 7 8.89 2.86 19.98
CA VAL A 7 9.09 4.13 19.27
C VAL A 7 10.21 3.93 18.27
N SER A 8 9.96 4.28 17.02
CA SER A 8 10.99 4.17 15.99
C SER A 8 12.12 5.16 16.23
N ALA A 9 13.37 4.72 16.04
CA ALA A 9 14.55 5.55 16.32
C ALA A 9 14.62 6.79 15.42
N HIS A 10 14.26 6.64 14.14
CA HIS A 10 14.48 7.69 13.14
C HIS A 10 13.42 8.79 13.17
N ARG A 11 12.14 8.43 13.18
CA ARG A 11 11.03 9.41 13.08
C ARG A 11 10.15 9.49 14.32
N GLN A 12 10.56 8.84 15.39
CA GLN A 12 9.83 8.81 16.66
C GLN A 12 8.37 8.36 16.51
N GLN A 13 8.10 7.48 15.53
CA GLN A 13 6.79 6.90 15.34
C GLN A 13 6.46 5.93 16.46
N LYS A 14 5.30 6.13 17.07
CA LYS A 14 4.82 5.32 18.18
C LYS A 14 3.96 4.19 17.64
N VAL A 15 4.24 2.98 18.12
CA VAL A 15 3.43 1.78 17.82
C VAL A 15 3.15 1.05 19.12
N SER A 16 1.93 0.61 19.31
CA SER A 16 1.53 -0.23 20.43
C SER A 16 0.81 -1.47 19.94
N ALA A 17 1.06 -2.59 20.59
CA ALA A 17 0.32 -3.82 20.40
C ALA A 17 -0.25 -4.30 21.75
N SER A 18 -1.51 -4.71 21.72
CA SER A 18 -2.18 -5.34 22.87
C SER A 18 -2.75 -6.68 22.46
N SER A 19 -2.75 -7.65 23.38
CA SER A 19 -3.33 -8.96 23.12
C SER A 19 -3.95 -9.59 24.37
N ALA A 20 -4.98 -10.43 24.18
CA ALA A 20 -5.63 -11.18 25.22
C ALA A 20 -6.23 -12.49 24.71
N PHE A 21 -6.41 -13.44 25.60
CA PHE A 21 -7.14 -14.67 25.32
C PHE A 21 -8.63 -14.51 25.64
N ILE A 22 -9.47 -15.06 24.77
CA ILE A 22 -10.90 -15.24 24.99
C ILE A 22 -11.16 -16.76 25.11
N PHE A 23 -11.79 -17.18 26.17
CA PHE A 23 -12.19 -18.58 26.39
C PHE A 23 -13.71 -18.71 26.31
N ASN A 24 -14.21 -19.77 25.68
CA ASN A 24 -15.64 -19.99 25.49
C ASN A 24 -16.37 -20.54 26.73
N LYS A 25 -15.67 -20.93 27.77
CA LYS A 25 -16.24 -21.35 29.06
C LYS A 25 -15.38 -20.83 30.23
N GLY A 26 -16.03 -20.36 31.29
CA GLY A 26 -15.45 -19.68 32.44
C GLY A 26 -14.53 -20.51 33.33
N ALA A 27 -13.57 -21.17 32.75
CA ALA A 27 -12.56 -21.98 33.42
C ALA A 27 -11.14 -21.38 33.24
N ALA A 28 -11.01 -20.13 32.92
CA ALA A 28 -9.70 -19.52 32.97
C ALA A 28 -9.32 -19.34 34.44
N GLN A 29 -8.38 -20.14 34.90
CA GLN A 29 -7.64 -19.82 36.13
C GLN A 29 -6.98 -18.45 35.93
N GLU A 30 -6.68 -17.73 37.01
CA GLU A 30 -5.91 -16.51 36.90
C GLU A 30 -4.62 -16.76 36.08
N PRO A 31 -4.30 -15.88 35.14
CA PRO A 31 -3.11 -16.08 34.32
C PRO A 31 -1.85 -16.02 35.18
N LEU A 32 -0.90 -16.88 34.90
CA LEU A 32 0.47 -16.79 35.42
C LEU A 32 1.24 -15.82 34.57
N TYR A 33 1.79 -14.80 35.18
CA TYR A 33 2.62 -13.83 34.50
C TYR A 33 4.08 -13.97 34.91
N ASP A 34 4.98 -14.14 33.93
CA ASP A 34 6.43 -14.14 34.12
C ASP A 34 6.99 -12.78 33.72
N GLU A 35 7.52 -12.05 34.69
CA GLU A 35 8.09 -10.72 34.45
C GLU A 35 9.43 -10.75 33.71
N VAL A 36 10.16 -11.86 33.74
CA VAL A 36 11.46 -11.98 33.06
C VAL A 36 11.26 -12.21 31.57
N THR A 37 10.42 -13.18 31.23
CA THR A 37 10.12 -13.52 29.82
C THR A 37 9.04 -12.63 29.21
N LYS A 38 8.31 -11.86 30.05
CA LYS A 38 7.13 -11.07 29.66
C LYS A 38 6.02 -11.96 29.07
N GLU A 39 5.91 -13.17 29.54
CA GLU A 39 4.91 -14.15 29.12
C GLU A 39 3.71 -14.18 30.04
N MET A 40 2.56 -14.47 29.45
CA MET A 40 1.32 -14.76 30.18
C MET A 40 0.86 -16.17 29.81
N SER A 41 0.73 -17.04 30.81
CA SER A 41 0.35 -18.42 30.62
C SER A 41 -0.98 -18.73 31.31
N PHE A 42 -1.76 -19.60 30.68
CA PHE A 42 -3.00 -20.16 31.25
C PHE A 42 -2.86 -21.67 31.35
N VAL A 43 -3.15 -22.21 32.50
CA VAL A 43 -3.14 -23.65 32.73
C VAL A 43 -4.58 -24.15 32.84
N LEU A 44 -4.93 -25.16 32.05
CA LEU A 44 -6.26 -25.75 32.00
C LEU A 44 -6.17 -27.24 32.20
N ASN A 45 -6.98 -27.76 33.11
CA ASN A 45 -7.09 -29.19 33.37
C ASN A 45 -8.33 -29.73 32.64
N LEU A 46 -8.11 -30.57 31.64
CA LEU A 46 -9.20 -31.18 30.87
C LEU A 46 -9.33 -32.65 31.20
N LYS A 47 -10.57 -33.11 31.36
CA LYS A 47 -10.89 -34.53 31.47
C LYS A 47 -10.99 -35.16 30.09
N LYS A 48 -10.86 -36.48 30.03
CA LYS A 48 -11.01 -37.23 28.78
C LYS A 48 -12.37 -36.92 28.12
N GLY A 49 -12.31 -36.44 26.87
CA GLY A 49 -13.50 -36.08 26.08
C GLY A 49 -13.97 -34.64 26.26
N GLU A 50 -13.40 -33.87 27.18
CA GLU A 50 -13.66 -32.42 27.26
C GLU A 50 -12.95 -31.68 26.15
N GLN A 51 -13.63 -30.66 25.64
CA GLN A 51 -13.09 -29.73 24.62
C GLN A 51 -13.15 -28.30 25.13
N ILE A 52 -12.11 -27.56 24.85
CA ILE A 52 -12.07 -26.14 25.08
C ILE A 52 -11.77 -25.43 23.75
N SER A 53 -12.43 -24.30 23.52
CA SER A 53 -12.11 -23.40 22.46
C SER A 53 -11.62 -22.07 23.04
N PHE A 54 -10.57 -21.54 22.46
CA PHE A 54 -10.05 -20.24 22.84
C PHE A 54 -9.64 -19.48 21.59
N ALA A 55 -9.57 -18.17 21.69
CA ALA A 55 -9.02 -17.30 20.66
C ALA A 55 -7.99 -16.35 21.28
N LEU A 56 -6.94 -16.07 20.55
CA LEU A 56 -6.05 -14.95 20.84
C LEU A 56 -6.54 -13.77 20.00
N VAL A 57 -6.88 -12.67 20.65
CA VAL A 57 -7.20 -11.41 20.00
C VAL A 57 -6.07 -10.43 20.21
N GLY A 58 -5.74 -9.68 19.17
CA GLY A 58 -4.69 -8.67 19.22
C GLY A 58 -5.04 -7.44 18.40
N SER A 59 -4.52 -6.30 18.81
CA SER A 59 -4.59 -5.04 18.09
C SER A 59 -3.20 -4.41 18.03
N VAL A 60 -2.88 -3.83 16.87
CA VAL A 60 -1.67 -3.03 16.66
C VAL A 60 -2.11 -1.66 16.17
N CYS A 61 -1.77 -0.62 16.94
CA CYS A 61 -2.09 0.77 16.63
C CYS A 61 -0.81 1.59 16.48
N SER A 62 -0.82 2.54 15.55
CA SER A 62 0.29 3.45 15.32
C SER A 62 -0.10 4.91 15.47
N ALA A 63 0.90 5.79 15.68
CA ALA A 63 0.70 7.23 15.74
C ALA A 63 0.27 7.85 14.39
N ARG A 64 0.32 7.08 13.30
CA ARG A 64 -0.23 7.50 12.02
C ARG A 64 -1.75 7.64 12.08
N ASP A 65 -2.41 6.65 12.73
CA ASP A 65 -3.86 6.53 12.72
C ASP A 65 -4.49 7.07 14.03
N PHE A 66 -3.75 7.04 15.13
CA PHE A 66 -4.26 7.38 16.47
C PHE A 66 -3.30 8.29 17.23
N SER A 67 -3.83 9.34 17.84
CA SER A 67 -3.03 10.26 18.69
C SER A 67 -2.49 9.58 19.94
N ASP A 68 -3.18 8.55 20.43
CA ASP A 68 -2.80 7.72 21.57
C ASP A 68 -2.89 6.23 21.23
N PRO A 69 -1.91 5.71 20.47
CA PRO A 69 -1.93 4.31 20.02
C PRO A 69 -1.80 3.32 21.18
N TYR A 70 -1.23 3.75 22.32
CA TYR A 70 -1.07 2.88 23.49
C TYR A 70 -2.44 2.48 24.07
N ASN A 71 -3.23 3.46 24.46
CA ASN A 71 -4.56 3.20 25.02
C ASN A 71 -5.53 2.69 23.96
N GLU A 72 -5.36 3.07 22.69
CA GLU A 72 -6.26 2.61 21.63
C GLU A 72 -6.11 1.11 21.34
N ALA A 73 -4.89 0.58 21.31
CA ALA A 73 -4.66 -0.84 21.15
C ALA A 73 -5.33 -1.65 22.28
N GLU A 74 -5.30 -1.14 23.50
CA GLU A 74 -5.99 -1.76 24.64
C GLU A 74 -7.52 -1.70 24.50
N ARG A 75 -8.09 -0.54 24.14
CA ARG A 75 -9.54 -0.37 23.92
C ARG A 75 -10.07 -1.34 22.89
N GLN A 76 -9.36 -1.53 21.78
CA GLN A 76 -9.77 -2.44 20.71
C GLN A 76 -9.77 -3.90 21.18
N VAL A 77 -8.80 -4.31 21.98
CA VAL A 77 -8.77 -5.67 22.57
C VAL A 77 -9.91 -5.84 23.59
N ILE A 78 -10.17 -4.85 24.44
CA ILE A 78 -11.30 -4.88 25.38
C ILE A 78 -12.62 -4.97 24.61
N TYR A 79 -12.80 -4.19 23.55
CA TYR A 79 -13.97 -4.28 22.67
C TYR A 79 -14.13 -5.70 22.12
N ALA A 80 -13.06 -6.28 21.57
CA ALA A 80 -13.08 -7.62 21.00
C ALA A 80 -13.45 -8.70 22.02
N ILE A 81 -13.00 -8.58 23.28
CA ILE A 81 -13.38 -9.48 24.37
C ILE A 81 -14.88 -9.37 24.66
N HIS A 82 -15.43 -8.16 24.70
CA HIS A 82 -16.86 -7.94 24.98
C HIS A 82 -17.77 -8.40 23.84
N GLU A 83 -17.37 -8.19 22.58
CA GLU A 83 -18.11 -8.68 21.41
C GLU A 83 -18.09 -10.21 21.31
N GLY A 84 -16.99 -10.82 21.70
CA GLY A 84 -16.78 -12.26 21.61
C GLY A 84 -16.49 -12.75 20.18
N THR A 85 -15.90 -13.95 20.12
CA THR A 85 -15.41 -14.53 18.85
C THR A 85 -16.50 -14.76 17.81
N THR A 86 -17.71 -15.13 18.22
CA THR A 86 -18.81 -15.41 17.29
C THR A 86 -19.23 -14.15 16.52
N SER A 87 -19.41 -13.04 17.24
CA SER A 87 -19.79 -11.75 16.64
C SER A 87 -18.69 -11.22 15.71
N LEU A 88 -17.43 -11.25 16.16
CA LEU A 88 -16.28 -10.84 15.37
C LEU A 88 -16.15 -11.64 14.07
N MET A 89 -16.31 -12.97 14.15
CA MET A 89 -16.27 -13.84 12.96
C MET A 89 -17.45 -13.61 12.02
N ALA A 90 -18.63 -13.29 12.53
CA ALA A 90 -19.78 -12.94 11.71
C ALA A 90 -19.55 -11.62 10.96
N ALA A 91 -19.08 -10.59 11.65
CA ALA A 91 -18.74 -9.30 11.04
C ALA A 91 -17.63 -9.45 9.99
N HIS A 92 -16.58 -10.20 10.30
CA HIS A 92 -15.49 -10.50 9.35
C HIS A 92 -16.00 -11.16 8.06
N ARG A 93 -16.88 -12.19 8.19
CA ARG A 93 -17.47 -12.85 7.02
C ARG A 93 -18.34 -11.91 6.20
N SER A 94 -19.12 -11.04 6.85
CA SER A 94 -19.95 -10.06 6.14
C SER A 94 -19.11 -9.14 5.27
N LEU A 95 -18.05 -8.54 5.84
CA LEU A 95 -17.15 -7.64 5.12
C LEU A 95 -16.40 -8.34 3.96
N TRP A 96 -15.99 -9.59 4.16
CA TRP A 96 -15.38 -10.35 3.08
C TRP A 96 -16.38 -10.71 1.97
N ASN A 97 -17.62 -11.02 2.32
CA ASN A 97 -18.67 -11.28 1.33
C ASN A 97 -18.94 -10.03 0.49
N GLU A 98 -18.94 -8.84 1.07
CA GLU A 98 -19.06 -7.58 0.35
C GLU A 98 -17.90 -7.38 -0.66
N LEU A 99 -16.66 -7.66 -0.25
CA LEU A 99 -15.51 -7.61 -1.16
C LEU A 99 -15.63 -8.61 -2.32
N TRP A 100 -16.15 -9.82 -2.04
CA TRP A 100 -16.32 -10.89 -3.03
C TRP A 100 -17.58 -10.73 -3.92
N GLU A 101 -18.38 -9.67 -3.76
CA GLU A 101 -19.41 -9.31 -4.74
C GLU A 101 -18.77 -9.00 -6.11
N SER A 102 -17.52 -8.54 -6.11
CA SER A 102 -16.70 -8.40 -7.32
C SER A 102 -15.70 -9.55 -7.43
N ASP A 103 -15.96 -10.49 -8.34
CA ASP A 103 -15.16 -11.70 -8.55
C ASP A 103 -14.90 -11.91 -10.06
N ILE A 104 -13.91 -12.72 -10.38
CA ILE A 104 -13.63 -13.20 -11.72
C ILE A 104 -13.96 -14.68 -11.75
N LEU A 105 -14.97 -15.06 -12.55
CA LEU A 105 -15.41 -16.43 -12.69
C LEU A 105 -14.80 -17.08 -13.93
N ILE A 106 -14.20 -18.25 -13.74
CA ILE A 106 -13.62 -19.07 -14.82
C ILE A 106 -14.38 -20.39 -14.86
N GLU A 107 -15.06 -20.65 -15.96
CA GLU A 107 -15.79 -21.90 -16.18
C GLU A 107 -14.88 -22.95 -16.84
N GLY A 108 -14.96 -24.19 -16.34
CA GLY A 108 -14.27 -25.32 -16.92
C GLY A 108 -12.82 -25.53 -16.52
N ASP A 109 -12.27 -24.69 -15.64
CA ASP A 109 -10.92 -24.83 -15.09
C ASP A 109 -10.87 -24.41 -13.62
N ASP A 110 -11.01 -25.40 -12.73
CA ASP A 110 -11.00 -25.19 -11.28
C ASP A 110 -9.64 -24.76 -10.74
N GLU A 111 -8.55 -25.10 -11.41
CA GLU A 111 -7.19 -24.71 -11.00
C GLU A 111 -6.95 -23.24 -11.31
N ALA A 112 -7.29 -22.79 -12.50
CA ALA A 112 -7.24 -21.38 -12.88
C ALA A 112 -8.16 -20.53 -11.99
N GLN A 113 -9.37 -21.01 -11.69
CA GLN A 113 -10.30 -20.32 -10.78
C GLN A 113 -9.70 -20.12 -9.38
N ARG A 114 -9.05 -21.15 -8.83
CA ARG A 114 -8.39 -21.04 -7.52
C ARG A 114 -7.20 -20.08 -7.56
N ALA A 115 -6.40 -20.10 -8.63
CA ALA A 115 -5.26 -19.20 -8.79
C ALA A 115 -5.71 -17.74 -8.85
N VAL A 116 -6.75 -17.43 -9.62
CA VAL A 116 -7.31 -16.07 -9.71
C VAL A 116 -7.88 -15.60 -8.36
N ARG A 117 -8.66 -16.43 -7.68
CA ARG A 117 -9.18 -16.08 -6.34
C ARG A 117 -8.10 -15.92 -5.30
N PHE A 118 -7.03 -16.70 -5.38
CA PHE A 118 -5.87 -16.53 -4.50
C PHE A 118 -5.17 -15.18 -4.75
N ALA A 119 -4.99 -14.79 -6.01
CA ALA A 119 -4.45 -13.47 -6.37
C ALA A 119 -5.34 -12.33 -5.87
N LEU A 120 -6.66 -12.40 -6.12
CA LEU A 120 -7.62 -11.41 -5.63
C LEU A 120 -7.66 -11.33 -4.10
N PHE A 121 -7.60 -12.47 -3.40
CA PHE A 121 -7.52 -12.50 -1.94
C PHE A 121 -6.32 -11.72 -1.42
N ASN A 122 -5.14 -11.88 -2.05
CA ASN A 122 -3.95 -11.14 -1.65
C ASN A 122 -4.09 -9.63 -1.89
N LEU A 123 -4.69 -9.21 -3.00
CA LEU A 123 -4.95 -7.81 -3.29
C LEU A 123 -5.97 -7.21 -2.30
N TYR A 124 -7.13 -7.87 -2.13
CA TYR A 124 -8.18 -7.42 -1.21
C TYR A 124 -7.74 -7.38 0.25
N SER A 125 -6.84 -8.27 0.68
CA SER A 125 -6.33 -8.26 2.05
C SER A 125 -5.32 -7.16 2.32
N SER A 126 -4.65 -6.63 1.29
CA SER A 126 -3.49 -5.74 1.44
C SER A 126 -3.84 -4.25 1.52
N CYS A 127 -4.99 -3.83 1.02
CA CYS A 127 -5.42 -2.42 1.03
C CYS A 127 -6.89 -2.29 1.43
N ARG A 128 -7.27 -1.13 1.94
CA ARG A 128 -8.64 -0.79 2.32
C ARG A 128 -9.03 0.55 1.69
N GLU A 129 -10.29 0.65 1.30
CA GLU A 129 -10.90 1.89 0.87
C GLU A 129 -10.70 2.98 1.93
N GLY A 130 -10.34 4.18 1.50
CA GLY A 130 -10.17 5.35 2.36
C GLY A 130 -8.95 5.32 3.29
N SER A 131 -8.07 4.31 3.18
CA SER A 131 -6.89 4.23 4.04
C SER A 131 -5.76 5.21 3.66
N GLY A 132 -5.77 5.72 2.43
CA GLY A 132 -4.65 6.50 1.87
C GLY A 132 -3.35 5.69 1.79
N LEU A 133 -3.48 4.35 1.73
CA LEU A 133 -2.39 3.40 1.56
C LEU A 133 -2.47 2.75 0.18
N SER A 134 -1.34 2.20 -0.24
CA SER A 134 -1.21 1.39 -1.45
C SER A 134 -0.74 -0.02 -1.11
N ILE A 135 -0.46 -0.84 -2.12
CA ILE A 135 -0.09 -2.24 -1.96
C ILE A 135 1.41 -2.39 -2.27
N SER A 136 2.17 -2.91 -1.31
CA SER A 136 3.58 -3.25 -1.55
C SER A 136 3.71 -4.50 -2.42
N PRO A 137 4.88 -4.75 -3.08
CA PRO A 137 5.06 -5.91 -3.96
C PRO A 137 4.76 -7.25 -3.28
N MET A 138 5.07 -7.38 -1.99
CA MET A 138 4.82 -8.60 -1.23
C MET A 138 3.44 -8.65 -0.57
N GLY A 139 2.64 -7.57 -0.66
CA GLY A 139 1.38 -7.46 0.05
C GLY A 139 1.55 -7.74 1.54
N LEU A 140 0.75 -8.68 2.08
CA LEU A 140 0.87 -9.16 3.46
C LEU A 140 1.59 -10.52 3.56
N SER A 141 2.16 -11.05 2.47
CA SER A 141 2.74 -12.37 2.46
C SER A 141 4.11 -12.44 3.12
N SER A 142 4.86 -11.35 3.17
CA SER A 142 6.16 -11.25 3.84
C SER A 142 6.51 -9.81 4.22
N GLN A 143 7.62 -9.66 4.96
CA GLN A 143 8.22 -8.35 5.27
C GLN A 143 9.22 -7.87 4.19
N GLY A 144 9.28 -8.56 3.06
CA GLY A 144 10.10 -8.14 1.93
C GLY A 144 9.77 -6.72 1.50
N TYR A 145 10.79 -5.98 1.11
CA TYR A 145 10.71 -4.55 0.74
C TYR A 145 10.11 -3.64 1.83
N ASN A 146 10.08 -4.08 3.09
CA ASN A 146 9.63 -3.29 4.27
C ASN A 146 8.24 -2.67 4.15
N GLY A 147 7.38 -3.19 3.27
CA GLY A 147 6.07 -2.61 2.98
C GLY A 147 6.11 -1.35 2.11
N HIS A 148 7.26 -1.00 1.54
CA HIS A 148 7.41 0.13 0.63
C HIS A 148 6.65 -0.07 -0.68
N ILE A 149 6.31 1.02 -1.35
CA ILE A 149 5.49 1.02 -2.56
C ILE A 149 6.37 1.28 -3.78
N PHE A 150 6.22 0.43 -4.78
CA PHE A 150 6.93 0.46 -6.06
C PHE A 150 5.95 0.69 -7.22
N TRP A 151 6.45 0.68 -8.45
CA TRP A 151 5.64 0.80 -9.67
C TRP A 151 4.70 -0.38 -9.93
N ASP A 152 4.97 -1.54 -9.30
CA ASP A 152 4.07 -2.70 -9.28
C ASP A 152 2.65 -2.30 -8.87
N SER A 153 2.55 -1.37 -7.94
CA SER A 153 1.29 -0.87 -7.45
C SER A 153 0.45 -0.26 -8.57
N GLU A 154 1.03 0.64 -9.35
CA GLU A 154 0.32 1.39 -10.39
C GLU A 154 0.08 0.57 -11.66
N LEU A 155 1.02 -0.29 -12.06
CA LEU A 155 0.93 -1.01 -13.35
C LEU A 155 0.30 -2.38 -13.26
N TRP A 156 0.44 -3.08 -12.12
CA TRP A 156 0.02 -4.48 -12.02
C TRP A 156 -1.12 -4.69 -11.02
N MET A 157 -1.10 -4.00 -9.89
CA MET A 157 -2.08 -4.19 -8.81
C MET A 157 -3.28 -3.24 -8.93
N PHE A 158 -3.05 -2.01 -9.36
CA PHE A 158 -4.09 -1.00 -9.53
C PHE A 158 -5.12 -1.34 -10.62
N PRO A 159 -4.76 -1.81 -11.83
CA PRO A 159 -5.74 -2.07 -12.87
C PRO A 159 -6.84 -3.07 -12.48
N PRO A 160 -6.55 -4.23 -11.88
CA PRO A 160 -7.61 -5.10 -11.39
C PRO A 160 -8.45 -4.44 -10.28
N MET A 161 -7.84 -3.69 -9.36
CA MET A 161 -8.60 -2.97 -8.33
C MET A 161 -9.48 -1.88 -8.91
N LEU A 162 -9.01 -1.17 -9.92
CA LEU A 162 -9.81 -0.16 -10.63
C LEU A 162 -11.11 -0.74 -11.20
N LEU A 163 -11.07 -1.97 -11.70
CA LEU A 163 -12.24 -2.65 -12.29
C LEU A 163 -13.14 -3.31 -11.24
N LEU A 164 -12.57 -3.84 -10.16
CA LEU A 164 -13.28 -4.69 -9.20
C LEU A 164 -13.67 -3.94 -7.92
N ASN A 165 -12.86 -2.98 -7.46
CA ASN A 165 -13.13 -2.20 -6.26
C ASN A 165 -12.51 -0.80 -6.37
N LYS A 166 -13.28 0.14 -6.90
CA LYS A 166 -12.81 1.51 -7.14
C LYS A 166 -12.36 2.24 -5.86
N GLY A 167 -12.90 1.88 -4.70
CA GLY A 167 -12.54 2.51 -3.42
C GLY A 167 -11.12 2.11 -2.98
N ILE A 168 -10.73 0.85 -3.19
CA ILE A 168 -9.35 0.41 -3.01
C ILE A 168 -8.43 1.09 -4.03
N ALA A 169 -8.84 1.14 -5.30
CA ALA A 169 -8.06 1.82 -6.34
C ALA A 169 -7.85 3.31 -6.02
N GLU A 170 -8.88 4.01 -5.54
CA GLU A 170 -8.75 5.41 -5.11
C GLU A 170 -7.76 5.55 -3.97
N SER A 171 -7.82 4.67 -2.96
CA SER A 171 -6.86 4.67 -1.85
C SER A 171 -5.40 4.52 -2.33
N MET A 172 -5.17 3.65 -3.32
CA MET A 172 -3.84 3.43 -3.89
C MET A 172 -3.29 4.70 -4.57
N ILE A 173 -4.15 5.45 -5.26
CA ILE A 173 -3.75 6.72 -5.88
C ILE A 173 -3.64 7.83 -4.84
N ASP A 174 -4.52 7.90 -3.87
CA ASP A 174 -4.47 8.89 -2.79
C ASP A 174 -3.14 8.79 -2.02
N TYR A 175 -2.57 7.57 -1.87
CA TYR A 175 -1.21 7.39 -1.35
C TYR A 175 -0.19 8.26 -2.08
N ARG A 176 -0.23 8.29 -3.42
CA ARG A 176 0.69 9.11 -4.24
C ARG A 176 0.36 10.60 -4.21
N ILE A 177 -0.93 10.93 -4.23
CA ILE A 177 -1.40 12.33 -4.19
C ILE A 177 -0.98 13.01 -2.90
N ASP A 178 -1.17 12.35 -1.77
CA ASP A 178 -0.82 12.87 -0.45
C ASP A 178 0.70 13.07 -0.29
N ARG A 179 1.49 12.35 -1.07
CA ARG A 179 2.97 12.41 -1.06
C ARG A 179 3.57 13.24 -2.19
N LEU A 180 2.75 13.99 -2.92
CA LEU A 180 3.19 14.88 -4.01
C LEU A 180 4.28 15.87 -3.57
N MET A 181 4.21 16.37 -2.33
CA MET A 181 5.21 17.33 -1.85
C MET A 181 6.59 16.68 -1.63
N ALA A 182 6.64 15.41 -1.22
CA ALA A 182 7.90 14.66 -1.14
C ALA A 182 8.51 14.47 -2.54
N ALA A 183 7.68 14.10 -3.53
CA ALA A 183 8.11 13.97 -4.92
C ALA A 183 8.62 15.30 -5.53
N ARG A 184 8.00 16.43 -5.18
CA ARG A 184 8.49 17.77 -5.59
C ARG A 184 9.85 18.10 -4.97
N LYS A 185 10.03 17.77 -3.71
CA LYS A 185 11.30 17.93 -2.98
C LYS A 185 12.40 17.06 -3.63
N LYS A 186 12.08 15.82 -3.99
CA LYS A 186 13.02 14.95 -4.70
C LYS A 186 13.41 15.53 -6.06
N ALA A 187 12.44 15.95 -6.90
CA ALA A 187 12.73 16.59 -8.19
C ALA A 187 13.70 17.78 -8.04
N MET A 188 13.42 18.66 -7.08
CA MET A 188 14.27 19.83 -6.80
C MET A 188 15.69 19.42 -6.36
N ALA A 189 15.83 18.37 -5.54
CA ALA A 189 17.14 17.87 -5.09
C ALA A 189 17.99 17.33 -6.26
N TYR A 190 17.34 16.82 -7.30
CA TYR A 190 17.99 16.33 -8.52
C TYR A 190 18.11 17.40 -9.63
N GLY A 191 17.72 18.65 -9.34
CA GLY A 191 17.81 19.76 -10.30
C GLY A 191 16.68 19.81 -11.32
N PHE A 192 15.60 19.06 -11.11
CA PHE A 192 14.43 19.04 -11.99
C PHE A 192 13.27 19.88 -11.44
N LYS A 193 12.35 20.26 -12.33
CA LYS A 193 11.08 20.89 -11.97
C LYS A 193 10.01 19.82 -11.69
N GLY A 194 8.85 20.26 -11.22
CA GLY A 194 7.69 19.38 -11.06
C GLY A 194 7.81 18.39 -9.92
N ALA A 195 7.52 17.12 -10.19
CA ALA A 195 7.56 16.04 -9.21
C ALA A 195 8.24 14.81 -9.79
N MET A 196 9.19 14.24 -9.05
CA MET A 196 9.90 13.00 -9.33
C MET A 196 9.59 12.03 -8.21
N PHE A 197 8.77 11.04 -8.48
CA PHE A 197 8.40 10.06 -7.47
C PHE A 197 9.55 9.07 -7.19
N PRO A 198 9.66 8.57 -5.94
CA PRO A 198 10.72 7.61 -5.60
C PRO A 198 10.47 6.26 -6.26
N TRP A 199 11.55 5.53 -6.54
CA TRP A 199 11.48 4.14 -6.97
C TRP A 199 10.90 3.27 -5.86
N GLU A 200 11.50 3.32 -4.69
CA GLU A 200 11.04 2.65 -3.47
C GLU A 200 10.50 3.71 -2.50
N SER A 201 9.17 3.82 -2.42
CA SER A 201 8.49 4.85 -1.65
C SER A 201 8.17 4.37 -0.24
N ASP A 202 8.68 5.05 0.77
CA ASP A 202 8.29 4.84 2.16
C ASP A 202 6.91 5.43 2.50
N ASP A 203 6.48 5.31 3.77
CA ASP A 203 5.21 5.85 4.26
C ASP A 203 5.09 7.39 4.12
N TYR A 204 6.17 8.10 3.91
CA TYR A 204 6.20 9.57 3.72
C TYR A 204 6.37 9.97 2.26
N GLY A 205 6.53 9.01 1.36
CA GLY A 205 6.82 9.25 -0.05
C GLY A 205 8.27 9.66 -0.31
N GLU A 206 9.17 9.36 0.63
CA GLU A 206 10.60 9.60 0.44
C GLU A 206 11.27 8.38 -0.18
N GLU A 207 12.42 8.61 -0.85
CA GLU A 207 13.20 7.57 -1.51
C GLU A 207 13.87 6.68 -0.47
N SER A 208 13.57 5.40 -0.50
CA SER A 208 14.11 4.37 0.39
C SER A 208 14.91 3.28 -0.32
N THR A 209 15.12 3.43 -1.62
CA THR A 209 15.96 2.50 -2.39
C THR A 209 17.35 2.41 -1.78
N PRO A 210 17.89 1.20 -1.57
CA PRO A 210 19.24 1.03 -1.06
C PRO A 210 20.27 1.80 -1.91
N THR A 211 21.24 2.43 -1.25
CA THR A 211 22.17 3.37 -1.91
C THR A 211 23.07 2.72 -2.97
N PHE A 212 23.17 1.40 -3.00
CA PHE A 212 23.89 0.67 -4.05
C PHE A 212 23.07 0.46 -5.33
N ALA A 213 21.75 0.63 -5.26
CA ALA A 213 20.86 0.39 -6.40
C ALA A 213 20.65 1.68 -7.20
N LEU A 214 21.00 1.64 -8.48
CA LEU A 214 20.88 2.77 -9.39
C LEU A 214 19.43 3.08 -9.78
N THR A 215 18.50 2.22 -9.47
CA THR A 215 17.06 2.42 -9.70
C THR A 215 16.54 3.66 -8.97
N GLY A 216 16.92 3.86 -7.70
CA GLY A 216 16.52 5.02 -6.91
C GLY A 216 16.78 6.37 -7.58
N PRO A 217 18.00 6.67 -8.03
CA PRO A 217 18.33 7.91 -8.71
C PRO A 217 18.00 7.97 -10.21
N LEU A 218 17.89 6.84 -10.92
CA LEU A 218 17.88 6.82 -12.39
C LEU A 218 16.65 6.16 -13.02
N GLU A 219 15.84 5.41 -12.28
CA GLU A 219 14.64 4.79 -12.83
C GLU A 219 13.43 5.72 -12.66
N HIS A 220 13.14 6.46 -13.72
CA HIS A 220 12.21 7.59 -13.65
C HIS A 220 10.81 7.29 -14.16
N HIS A 221 10.60 6.18 -14.87
CA HIS A 221 9.30 5.87 -15.49
C HIS A 221 8.16 5.75 -14.47
N ILE A 222 8.43 5.33 -13.22
CA ILE A 222 7.43 5.32 -12.15
C ILE A 222 6.70 6.67 -11.99
N THR A 223 7.40 7.77 -12.22
CA THR A 223 6.79 9.11 -12.18
C THR A 223 5.69 9.27 -13.24
N ALA A 224 5.88 8.70 -14.43
CA ALA A 224 4.86 8.67 -15.47
C ALA A 224 3.74 7.66 -15.16
N ASP A 225 4.08 6.49 -14.66
CA ASP A 225 3.15 5.39 -14.37
C ASP A 225 2.05 5.84 -13.39
N ILE A 226 2.41 6.64 -12.38
CA ILE A 226 1.48 7.23 -11.42
C ILE A 226 0.49 8.18 -12.12
N SER A 227 0.97 9.02 -13.03
CA SER A 227 0.11 9.93 -13.80
C SER A 227 -0.85 9.17 -14.72
N ILE A 228 -0.37 8.07 -15.32
CA ILE A 228 -1.18 7.18 -16.16
C ILE A 228 -2.27 6.52 -15.31
N ALA A 229 -1.96 6.04 -14.12
CA ALA A 229 -2.94 5.46 -13.20
C ALA A 229 -4.03 6.49 -12.81
N CYS A 230 -3.66 7.73 -12.52
CA CYS A 230 -4.60 8.82 -12.26
C CYS A 230 -5.56 9.04 -13.46
N TRP A 231 -5.04 9.07 -14.68
CA TRP A 231 -5.86 9.22 -15.88
C TRP A 231 -6.80 8.03 -16.08
N ASN A 232 -6.33 6.80 -15.88
CA ASN A 232 -7.14 5.60 -15.99
C ASN A 232 -8.29 5.60 -14.97
N TYR A 233 -8.06 6.06 -13.75
CA TYR A 233 -9.11 6.22 -12.75
C TYR A 233 -10.19 7.20 -13.22
N TYR A 234 -9.78 8.36 -13.73
CA TYR A 234 -10.72 9.34 -14.31
C TYR A 234 -11.48 8.76 -15.51
N CYS A 235 -10.80 8.03 -16.39
CA CYS A 235 -11.47 7.42 -17.56
C CYS A 235 -12.58 6.46 -17.16
N LEU A 236 -12.44 5.74 -16.05
CA LEU A 236 -13.46 4.83 -15.55
C LEU A 236 -14.58 5.58 -14.80
N THR A 237 -14.20 6.45 -13.88
CA THR A 237 -15.14 7.09 -12.95
C THR A 237 -15.86 8.29 -13.55
N ARG A 238 -15.22 8.99 -14.50
CA ARG A 238 -15.69 10.27 -15.07
C ARG A 238 -15.91 11.37 -14.03
N ASP A 239 -15.27 11.26 -12.86
CA ASP A 239 -15.35 12.27 -11.83
C ASP A 239 -14.44 13.47 -12.15
N GLY A 240 -15.03 14.47 -12.81
CA GLY A 240 -14.32 15.70 -13.18
C GLY A 240 -13.96 16.57 -11.97
N GLN A 241 -14.63 16.43 -10.82
CA GLN A 241 -14.24 17.15 -9.60
C GLN A 241 -12.97 16.52 -9.01
N TRP A 242 -12.94 15.21 -8.89
CA TRP A 242 -11.77 14.46 -8.45
C TRP A 242 -10.56 14.76 -9.37
N LEU A 243 -10.76 14.74 -10.69
CA LEU A 243 -9.70 15.07 -11.64
C LEU A 243 -9.13 16.47 -11.37
N ARG A 244 -9.97 17.49 -11.28
CA ARG A 244 -9.50 18.88 -11.08
C ARG A 244 -8.83 19.11 -9.74
N THR A 245 -9.36 18.51 -8.66
CA THR A 245 -8.96 18.86 -7.30
C THR A 245 -7.87 17.97 -6.74
N LYS A 246 -7.81 16.70 -7.16
CA LYS A 246 -6.85 15.70 -6.68
C LYS A 246 -5.80 15.33 -7.74
N ALA A 247 -6.23 14.80 -8.90
CA ALA A 247 -5.31 14.21 -9.85
C ALA A 247 -4.54 15.24 -10.70
N PHE A 248 -5.21 16.28 -11.21
CA PHE A 248 -4.57 17.25 -12.12
C PHE A 248 -3.35 17.97 -11.52
N PRO A 249 -3.34 18.38 -10.22
CA PRO A 249 -2.13 18.95 -9.61
C PRO A 249 -0.93 18.01 -9.64
N LEU A 250 -1.15 16.69 -9.49
CA LEU A 250 -0.12 15.67 -9.61
C LEU A 250 0.30 15.48 -11.06
N MET A 251 -0.65 15.26 -11.99
CA MET A 251 -0.39 15.05 -13.41
C MET A 251 0.38 16.23 -14.01
N LYS A 252 -0.01 17.46 -13.64
CA LYS A 252 0.74 18.66 -14.06
C LYS A 252 2.17 18.65 -13.53
N ALA A 253 2.39 18.30 -12.27
CA ALA A 253 3.72 18.27 -11.69
C ALA A 253 4.61 17.18 -12.32
N VAL A 254 4.02 16.04 -12.69
CA VAL A 254 4.68 14.97 -13.47
C VAL A 254 5.05 15.50 -14.87
N ALA A 255 4.14 16.19 -15.55
CA ALA A 255 4.45 16.80 -16.86
C ALA A 255 5.57 17.84 -16.75
N ASP A 256 5.55 18.71 -15.74
CA ASP A 256 6.62 19.70 -15.49
C ASP A 256 7.99 19.01 -15.26
N PHE A 257 8.00 17.82 -14.60
CA PHE A 257 9.21 17.01 -14.45
C PHE A 257 9.73 16.55 -15.80
N TRP A 258 8.91 15.89 -16.62
CA TRP A 258 9.33 15.37 -17.92
C TRP A 258 9.82 16.48 -18.85
N VAL A 259 9.13 17.62 -18.90
CA VAL A 259 9.59 18.78 -19.69
C VAL A 259 10.96 19.29 -19.22
N SER A 260 11.27 19.20 -17.94
CA SER A 260 12.59 19.60 -17.41
C SER A 260 13.66 18.51 -17.53
N ARG A 261 13.24 17.23 -17.73
CA ARG A 261 14.13 16.05 -17.76
C ARG A 261 14.70 15.76 -19.14
N VAL A 262 13.93 16.07 -20.19
CA VAL A 262 14.34 15.79 -21.57
C VAL A 262 15.41 16.74 -22.06
N THR A 263 16.27 16.25 -22.94
CA THR A 263 17.26 17.06 -23.69
C THR A 263 16.76 17.26 -25.11
N ARG A 264 16.77 18.49 -25.59
CA ARG A 264 16.42 18.81 -26.99
C ARG A 264 17.61 18.56 -27.87
N ASN A 265 17.42 17.82 -28.94
CA ASN A 265 18.42 17.52 -29.98
C ASN A 265 18.44 18.60 -31.08
N ASP A 266 19.51 18.60 -31.85
CA ASP A 266 19.70 19.58 -32.95
C ASP A 266 18.66 19.43 -34.08
N ASP A 267 18.14 18.22 -34.27
CA ASP A 267 17.07 17.92 -35.23
C ASP A 267 15.66 18.29 -34.73
N GLY A 268 15.58 18.81 -33.53
CA GLY A 268 14.33 19.22 -32.89
C GLY A 268 13.60 18.10 -32.16
N SER A 269 14.09 16.85 -32.15
CA SER A 269 13.62 15.75 -31.31
C SER A 269 14.06 15.94 -29.84
N TYR A 270 13.60 15.04 -28.98
CA TYR A 270 13.94 15.02 -27.55
C TYR A 270 14.43 13.64 -27.14
N SER A 271 15.45 13.63 -26.28
CA SER A 271 16.00 12.39 -25.69
C SER A 271 15.87 12.38 -24.17
N ILE A 272 15.71 11.19 -23.60
CA ILE A 272 15.84 10.92 -22.18
C ILE A 272 17.10 10.06 -21.99
N CYS A 273 18.19 10.69 -21.56
CA CYS A 273 19.50 10.03 -21.44
C CYS A 273 19.75 9.54 -20.02
N ASN A 274 20.62 8.53 -19.91
CA ASN A 274 21.15 8.02 -18.66
C ASN A 274 20.03 7.62 -17.67
N VAL A 275 19.23 6.63 -18.02
CA VAL A 275 18.20 6.05 -17.16
C VAL A 275 18.46 4.59 -16.89
N VAL A 276 17.84 4.07 -15.84
CA VAL A 276 17.51 2.66 -15.69
C VAL A 276 16.10 2.48 -16.26
N GLY A 277 15.91 1.50 -17.12
CA GLY A 277 14.60 1.16 -17.67
C GLY A 277 13.91 0.08 -16.84
N ALA A 278 12.79 -0.44 -17.33
CA ALA A 278 12.06 -1.55 -16.68
C ALA A 278 12.90 -2.85 -16.56
N ASP A 279 13.99 -2.98 -17.31
CA ASP A 279 15.06 -3.94 -17.03
C ASP A 279 16.10 -3.26 -16.13
N GLU A 280 16.03 -3.53 -14.84
CA GLU A 280 16.89 -2.90 -13.82
C GLU A 280 18.38 -3.24 -13.96
N TYR A 281 18.74 -4.28 -14.72
CA TYR A 281 20.13 -4.61 -15.03
C TYR A 281 20.71 -3.73 -16.15
N ALA A 282 19.85 -3.10 -16.95
CA ALA A 282 20.27 -2.19 -18.01
C ALA A 282 20.30 -0.74 -17.50
N ASN A 283 21.42 -0.33 -16.92
CA ASN A 283 21.63 1.02 -16.42
C ASN A 283 22.44 1.89 -17.39
N GLY A 284 22.27 3.23 -17.30
CA GLY A 284 22.93 4.19 -18.16
C GLY A 284 22.43 4.14 -19.62
N VAL A 285 21.18 3.78 -19.83
CA VAL A 285 20.56 3.63 -21.15
C VAL A 285 19.99 4.98 -21.60
N ASP A 286 20.22 5.32 -22.86
CA ASP A 286 19.60 6.47 -23.52
C ASP A 286 18.38 6.02 -24.32
N ASP A 287 17.33 6.83 -24.31
CA ASP A 287 16.10 6.63 -25.09
C ASP A 287 15.46 5.25 -24.89
N ASN A 288 15.42 4.80 -23.64
CA ASN A 288 14.73 3.55 -23.28
C ASN A 288 13.27 3.61 -23.73
N ALA A 289 12.85 2.60 -24.50
CA ALA A 289 11.52 2.58 -25.12
C ALA A 289 10.38 2.62 -24.10
N PHE A 290 10.50 1.92 -22.97
CA PHE A 290 9.49 1.93 -21.91
C PHE A 290 9.40 3.30 -21.25
N THR A 291 10.55 3.87 -20.83
CA THR A 291 10.61 5.20 -20.21
C THR A 291 10.07 6.28 -21.14
N ASN A 292 10.46 6.27 -22.41
CA ASN A 292 10.00 7.25 -23.40
C ASN A 292 8.49 7.10 -23.65
N GLY A 293 7.99 5.87 -23.79
CA GLY A 293 6.56 5.61 -23.96
C GLY A 293 5.72 6.08 -22.77
N ALA A 294 6.15 5.79 -21.55
CA ALA A 294 5.50 6.25 -20.33
C ALA A 294 5.50 7.78 -20.22
N ALA A 295 6.62 8.44 -20.49
CA ALA A 295 6.75 9.89 -20.48
C ALA A 295 5.80 10.56 -21.49
N ILE A 296 5.74 10.05 -22.74
CA ILE A 296 4.82 10.54 -23.76
C ILE A 296 3.38 10.45 -23.30
N ARG A 297 2.96 9.29 -22.76
CA ARG A 297 1.60 9.10 -22.27
C ARG A 297 1.25 10.02 -21.10
N ALA A 298 2.16 10.19 -20.15
CA ALA A 298 1.95 11.12 -19.05
C ALA A 298 1.77 12.58 -19.52
N LEU A 299 2.56 13.02 -20.51
CA LEU A 299 2.45 14.35 -21.10
C LEU A 299 1.13 14.54 -21.87
N GLU A 300 0.74 13.56 -22.69
CA GLU A 300 -0.53 13.59 -23.43
C GLU A 300 -1.72 13.68 -22.47
N TYR A 301 -1.77 12.81 -21.45
CA TYR A 301 -2.87 12.78 -20.49
C TYR A 301 -2.93 14.05 -19.62
N ALA A 302 -1.79 14.64 -19.27
CA ALA A 302 -1.78 15.92 -18.58
C ALA A 302 -2.35 17.06 -19.46
N CYS A 303 -2.05 17.04 -20.76
CA CYS A 303 -2.62 17.98 -21.72
C CYS A 303 -4.13 17.79 -21.91
N GLU A 304 -4.61 16.53 -21.93
CA GLU A 304 -6.03 16.24 -22.03
C GLU A 304 -6.78 16.63 -20.74
N ALA A 305 -6.21 16.36 -19.58
CA ALA A 305 -6.77 16.75 -18.29
C ALA A 305 -6.86 18.27 -18.07
N ALA A 306 -6.05 19.06 -18.81
CA ALA A 306 -6.05 20.52 -18.76
C ALA A 306 -7.14 21.16 -19.63
N ARG A 307 -7.77 20.42 -20.53
CA ARG A 307 -8.85 20.88 -21.43
C ARG A 307 -10.21 20.74 -20.78
#